data_b41cb1044d7ad59c31d5494235bdad59
#
_entry.id   b41cb1044d7ad59c31d5494235bdad59
#
_cell.length_a   1.000
_cell.length_b   1.000
_cell.length_c   1.000
_cell.angle_alpha   90.00
_cell.angle_beta   90.00
_cell.angle_gamma   90.00
#
_symmetry.space_group_name_H-M   'P 1'
#
loop_
_entity.id
_entity.type
_entity.pdbx_description
1 polymer ?
#
loop_
_entity_poly.entity_id
_entity_poly.type
_entity_poly.pdbx_seq_one_letter_code
_entity_poly.pdbx_strand_id
1 'polypeptide(L)'
;MHAGSANVLDKLSYVLASRQREKVLAAVIPGPQTPVQVAKRTGLRLPHVSRTLGQLVRAELAQSVGGERRGKLYTASGLGVAVFGELSGARGDRLVAPMIRGSHFRNYHHWIAAHHGRAAADKTLIESGVDPSLIHADGWYPLRSALEVLEQVETRFGDGTYETVRRMMREEAINFSSLRRFLKRVIPFPVLLELSPNSYAREFNHGRLEVDVEGHRAIFRNYDWMSSPARCAAWLGTYEGSLTMLGIAGTVTKVACILRGDPYCGYRIDW
;
A
#
# COMPACT_ATOMS: atom_id res chain seq x y z
N MET A 1 20.95 -8.02 17.13
CA MET A 1 19.62 -8.24 17.73
C MET A 1 19.24 -7.08 18.67
N HIS A 2 18.04 -6.49 18.56
CA HIS A 2 17.23 -5.79 19.56
C HIS A 2 17.27 -4.27 19.77
N ALA A 3 17.82 -3.44 18.91
CA ALA A 3 17.55 -1.99 19.01
C ALA A 3 16.11 -1.59 18.60
N GLY A 4 15.48 -2.36 17.70
CA GLY A 4 14.12 -2.09 17.24
C GLY A 4 13.02 -2.42 18.26
N SER A 5 13.21 -3.44 19.09
CA SER A 5 12.21 -3.90 20.08
C SER A 5 12.10 -2.95 21.28
N ALA A 6 13.22 -2.42 21.77
CA ALA A 6 13.23 -1.46 22.87
C ALA A 6 12.51 -0.15 22.50
N ASN A 7 12.71 0.33 21.28
CA ASN A 7 12.05 1.55 20.79
C ASN A 7 10.51 1.38 20.69
N VAL A 8 10.03 0.22 20.27
CA VAL A 8 8.57 -0.06 20.19
C VAL A 8 7.94 -0.06 21.58
N LEU A 9 8.58 -0.68 22.59
CA LEU A 9 8.06 -0.76 23.95
C LEU A 9 8.00 0.63 24.64
N ASP A 10 9.01 1.47 24.45
CA ASP A 10 9.00 2.83 24.98
C ASP A 10 7.87 3.67 24.37
N LYS A 11 7.68 3.55 23.06
CA LYS A 11 6.60 4.26 22.35
C LYS A 11 5.21 3.70 22.68
N LEU A 12 5.13 2.41 22.98
CA LEU A 12 3.91 1.77 23.46
C LEU A 12 3.44 2.41 24.78
N SER A 13 4.36 2.53 25.76
CA SER A 13 4.11 3.19 27.04
C SER A 13 3.69 4.65 26.85
N TYR A 14 4.35 5.35 25.93
CA TYR A 14 3.97 6.72 25.58
C TYR A 14 2.56 6.84 25.03
N VAL A 15 2.11 5.92 24.18
CA VAL A 15 0.73 5.93 23.64
C VAL A 15 -0.28 5.56 24.71
N LEU A 16 -0.01 4.51 25.50
CA LEU A 16 -0.88 4.03 26.58
C LEU A 16 -1.15 5.10 27.67
N ALA A 17 -0.18 5.96 27.93
CA ALA A 17 -0.33 7.05 28.90
C ALA A 17 -1.38 8.11 28.52
N SER A 18 -2.02 8.02 27.34
CA SER A 18 -3.05 8.97 26.89
C SER A 18 -4.06 8.36 25.95
N ARG A 19 -5.32 8.23 26.39
CA ARG A 19 -6.44 7.81 25.55
C ARG A 19 -6.62 8.68 24.30
N GLN A 20 -6.24 9.96 24.36
CA GLN A 20 -6.30 10.83 23.17
C GLN A 20 -5.26 10.45 22.14
N ARG A 21 -4.00 10.16 22.56
CA ARG A 21 -2.93 9.69 21.66
C ARG A 21 -3.31 8.39 21.00
N GLU A 22 -3.84 7.46 21.75
CA GLU A 22 -4.32 6.18 21.24
C GLU A 22 -5.42 6.36 20.19
N LYS A 23 -6.49 7.11 20.50
CA LYS A 23 -7.59 7.36 19.56
C LYS A 23 -7.12 8.07 18.28
N VAL A 24 -6.24 9.06 18.40
CA VAL A 24 -5.75 9.82 17.25
C VAL A 24 -4.81 8.96 16.40
N LEU A 25 -3.92 8.16 17.02
CA LEU A 25 -3.09 7.21 16.30
C LEU A 25 -3.95 6.19 15.54
N ALA A 26 -4.94 5.60 16.22
CA ALA A 26 -5.89 4.68 15.59
C ALA A 26 -6.60 5.29 14.37
N ALA A 27 -6.96 6.57 14.45
CA ALA A 27 -7.67 7.24 13.37
C ALA A 27 -6.81 7.45 12.12
N VAL A 28 -5.49 7.54 12.25
CA VAL A 28 -4.55 7.77 11.13
C VAL A 28 -3.86 6.49 10.62
N ILE A 29 -4.14 5.34 11.24
CA ILE A 29 -3.67 4.03 10.78
C ILE A 29 -4.20 3.68 9.39
N PRO A 30 -5.52 3.84 9.08
CA PRO A 30 -6.06 3.40 7.79
C PRO A 30 -5.61 4.25 6.59
N GLY A 31 -4.93 5.37 6.82
CA GLY A 31 -4.41 6.23 5.75
C GLY A 31 -4.40 7.72 6.11
N PRO A 32 -3.95 8.58 5.20
CA PRO A 32 -3.85 10.01 5.41
C PRO A 32 -5.20 10.65 5.74
N GLN A 33 -5.24 11.45 6.81
CA GLN A 33 -6.43 12.14 7.30
C GLN A 33 -6.10 13.60 7.62
N THR A 34 -7.04 14.50 7.33
CA THR A 34 -6.97 15.87 7.84
C THR A 34 -7.31 15.90 9.35
N PRO A 35 -6.86 16.91 10.12
CA PRO A 35 -7.23 17.06 11.51
C PRO A 35 -8.76 17.08 11.72
N VAL A 36 -9.52 17.65 10.76
CA VAL A 36 -10.98 17.70 10.80
C VAL A 36 -11.58 16.28 10.68
N GLN A 37 -11.07 15.47 9.75
CA GLN A 37 -11.51 14.08 9.60
C GLN A 37 -11.20 13.25 10.84
N VAL A 38 -10.00 13.43 11.41
CA VAL A 38 -9.62 12.77 12.68
C VAL A 38 -10.54 13.22 13.82
N ALA A 39 -10.86 14.51 13.93
CA ALA A 39 -11.78 15.04 14.94
C ALA A 39 -13.18 14.39 14.82
N LYS A 40 -13.72 14.33 13.60
CA LYS A 40 -15.02 13.67 13.33
C LYS A 40 -15.00 12.19 13.71
N ARG A 41 -13.91 11.48 13.37
CA ARG A 41 -13.77 10.04 13.61
C ARG A 41 -13.58 9.68 15.09
N THR A 42 -12.85 10.52 15.84
CA THR A 42 -12.49 10.27 17.25
C THR A 42 -13.48 10.86 18.25
N GLY A 43 -14.33 11.79 17.83
CA GLY A 43 -15.19 12.59 18.71
C GLY A 43 -14.43 13.64 19.54
N LEU A 44 -13.16 13.88 19.24
CA LEU A 44 -12.34 14.87 19.94
C LEU A 44 -12.47 16.26 19.31
N ARG A 45 -12.33 17.31 20.12
CA ARG A 45 -12.29 18.69 19.62
C ARG A 45 -11.06 18.93 18.75
N LEU A 46 -11.21 19.66 17.65
CA LEU A 46 -10.15 19.94 16.69
C LEU A 46 -8.83 20.44 17.29
N PRO A 47 -8.80 21.37 18.26
CA PRO A 47 -7.56 21.81 18.90
C PRO A 47 -6.82 20.68 19.63
N HIS A 48 -7.55 19.74 20.25
CA HIS A 48 -6.97 18.57 20.90
C HIS A 48 -6.36 17.62 19.89
N VAL A 49 -7.07 17.38 18.77
CA VAL A 49 -6.57 16.55 17.66
C VAL A 49 -5.29 17.14 17.09
N SER A 50 -5.28 18.44 16.75
CA SER A 50 -4.11 19.10 16.18
C SER A 50 -2.89 19.04 17.10
N ARG A 51 -3.09 19.26 18.41
CA ARG A 51 -2.03 19.12 19.42
C ARG A 51 -1.52 17.68 19.49
N THR A 52 -2.42 16.70 19.51
CA THR A 52 -2.08 15.27 19.62
C THR A 52 -1.37 14.78 18.37
N LEU A 53 -1.79 15.18 17.17
CA LEU A 53 -1.09 14.89 15.93
C LEU A 53 0.34 15.44 15.96
N GLY A 54 0.53 16.69 16.42
CA GLY A 54 1.87 17.25 16.60
C GLY A 54 2.73 16.48 17.61
N GLN A 55 2.12 15.94 18.69
CA GLN A 55 2.81 15.08 19.65
C GLN A 55 3.22 13.74 19.04
N LEU A 56 2.34 13.10 18.26
CA LEU A 56 2.62 11.83 17.58
C LEU A 56 3.71 12.00 16.52
N VAL A 57 3.73 13.13 15.80
CA VAL A 57 4.80 13.44 14.83
C VAL A 57 6.14 13.60 15.51
N ARG A 58 6.22 14.36 16.62
CA ARG A 58 7.47 14.49 17.41
C ARG A 58 7.92 13.17 18.02
N ALA A 59 7.00 12.26 18.32
CA ALA A 59 7.28 10.92 18.81
C ALA A 59 7.59 9.93 17.68
N GLU A 60 7.63 10.37 16.42
CA GLU A 60 7.85 9.53 15.22
C GLU A 60 6.77 8.45 14.99
N LEU A 61 5.62 8.58 15.62
CA LEU A 61 4.48 7.66 15.49
C LEU A 61 3.52 8.03 14.36
N ALA A 62 3.58 9.27 13.92
CA ALA A 62 2.85 9.78 12.77
C ALA A 62 3.75 10.69 11.93
N GLN A 63 3.36 10.90 10.69
CA GLN A 63 4.02 11.83 9.79
C GLN A 63 2.99 12.72 9.08
N SER A 64 3.37 13.95 8.75
CA SER A 64 2.56 14.80 7.90
C SER A 64 2.88 14.50 6.44
N VAL A 65 1.85 14.41 5.60
CA VAL A 65 1.95 14.22 4.16
C VAL A 65 1.15 15.35 3.48
N GLY A 66 1.69 15.86 2.35
CA GLY A 66 1.07 16.98 1.63
C GLY A 66 1.69 18.34 1.94
N GLY A 67 1.67 19.21 0.95
CA GLY A 67 2.22 20.56 1.03
C GLY A 67 1.23 21.58 1.61
N GLU A 68 1.73 22.78 1.96
CA GLU A 68 0.97 23.85 2.62
C GLU A 68 -0.30 24.31 1.89
N ARG A 69 -0.33 24.20 0.56
CA ARG A 69 -1.44 24.69 -0.28
C ARG A 69 -2.71 23.81 -0.26
N ARG A 70 -2.63 22.55 0.22
CA ARG A 70 -3.77 21.59 0.19
C ARG A 70 -4.22 21.13 1.58
N GLY A 71 -3.72 21.77 2.64
CA GLY A 71 -3.97 21.35 4.03
C GLY A 71 -3.07 20.16 4.41
N LYS A 72 -2.63 20.12 5.68
CA LYS A 72 -1.80 19.04 6.21
C LYS A 72 -2.64 17.79 6.40
N LEU A 73 -2.22 16.70 5.78
CA LEU A 73 -2.70 15.35 6.04
C LEU A 73 -1.72 14.66 6.98
N TYR A 74 -2.22 13.78 7.81
CA TYR A 74 -1.44 13.00 8.77
C TYR A 74 -1.73 11.52 8.58
N THR A 75 -0.68 10.72 8.62
CA THR A 75 -0.75 9.25 8.59
C THR A 75 0.16 8.66 9.64
N ALA A 76 -0.09 7.41 10.06
CA ALA A 76 0.83 6.71 10.93
C ALA A 76 2.16 6.46 10.21
N SER A 77 3.27 6.54 10.94
CA SER A 77 4.58 6.06 10.47
C SER A 77 4.66 4.54 10.58
N GLY A 78 5.72 3.93 10.02
CA GLY A 78 5.99 2.50 10.23
C GLY A 78 6.11 2.12 11.70
N LEU A 79 6.75 2.98 12.51
CA LEU A 79 6.85 2.78 13.96
C LEU A 79 5.48 2.92 14.63
N GLY A 80 4.66 3.90 14.22
CA GLY A 80 3.29 4.08 14.73
C GLY A 80 2.40 2.89 14.45
N VAL A 81 2.54 2.27 13.29
CA VAL A 81 1.83 1.03 12.94
C VAL A 81 2.27 -0.14 13.81
N ALA A 82 3.58 -0.31 14.00
CA ALA A 82 4.12 -1.37 14.85
C ALA A 82 3.65 -1.23 16.30
N VAL A 83 3.75 -0.02 16.87
CA VAL A 83 3.26 0.29 18.24
C VAL A 83 1.78 0.04 18.37
N PHE A 84 0.99 0.43 17.37
CA PHE A 84 -0.44 0.23 17.41
C PHE A 84 -0.81 -1.26 17.23
N GLY A 85 -0.05 -2.02 16.46
CA GLY A 85 -0.18 -3.48 16.36
C GLY A 85 -0.01 -4.17 17.72
N GLU A 86 1.01 -3.80 18.48
CA GLU A 86 1.25 -4.33 19.83
C GLU A 86 0.12 -3.95 20.81
N LEU A 87 -0.34 -2.69 20.77
CA LEU A 87 -1.49 -2.23 21.57
C LEU A 87 -2.73 -3.08 21.36
N SER A 88 -2.99 -3.48 20.16
CA SER A 88 -4.20 -4.20 19.77
C SER A 88 -4.09 -5.69 20.03
N GLY A 89 -2.92 -6.25 19.84
CA GLY A 89 -2.60 -7.60 20.26
C GLY A 89 -2.81 -7.79 21.78
N ALA A 90 -2.36 -6.82 22.59
CA ALA A 90 -2.50 -6.83 24.03
C ALA A 90 -3.96 -6.69 24.52
N ARG A 91 -4.86 -6.07 23.73
CA ARG A 91 -6.26 -5.86 24.10
C ARG A 91 -7.25 -6.82 23.47
N GLY A 92 -6.78 -7.72 22.61
CA GLY A 92 -7.67 -8.59 21.81
C GLY A 92 -8.49 -7.83 20.78
N ASP A 93 -8.28 -6.51 20.61
CA ASP A 93 -8.90 -5.72 19.57
C ASP A 93 -8.26 -6.11 18.24
N ARG A 94 -9.05 -6.60 17.30
CA ARG A 94 -8.59 -6.93 15.95
C ARG A 94 -8.22 -5.67 15.19
N LEU A 95 -7.05 -5.15 15.42
CA LEU A 95 -6.43 -4.32 14.40
C LEU A 95 -6.01 -5.20 13.25
N VAL A 96 -6.61 -4.86 12.18
CA VAL A 96 -6.23 -5.46 10.92
C VAL A 96 -4.93 -4.78 10.50
N ALA A 97 -3.81 -5.45 10.78
CA ALA A 97 -2.54 -5.06 10.19
C ALA A 97 -2.73 -4.92 8.66
N PRO A 98 -1.99 -4.03 7.99
CA PRO A 98 -2.06 -3.94 6.53
C PRO A 98 -1.70 -5.27 5.90
N MET A 99 -2.66 -5.85 5.21
CA MET A 99 -2.56 -7.16 4.61
C MET A 99 -2.84 -7.09 3.11
N ILE A 100 -2.30 -8.02 2.39
CA ILE A 100 -2.47 -8.25 0.96
C ILE A 100 -2.82 -9.72 0.72
N ARG A 101 -3.53 -10.02 -0.35
CA ARG A 101 -3.85 -11.39 -0.72
C ARG A 101 -2.62 -12.20 -1.12
N GLY A 102 -2.63 -13.49 -0.78
CA GLY A 102 -1.56 -14.42 -1.12
C GLY A 102 -1.38 -14.65 -2.61
N SER A 103 -2.39 -14.35 -3.44
CA SER A 103 -2.29 -14.33 -4.90
C SER A 103 -1.11 -13.50 -5.41
N HIS A 104 -0.80 -12.37 -4.75
CA HIS A 104 0.34 -11.53 -5.11
C HIS A 104 1.67 -12.25 -4.92
N PHE A 105 1.86 -12.94 -3.80
CA PHE A 105 3.10 -13.70 -3.55
C PHE A 105 3.26 -14.87 -4.51
N ARG A 106 2.17 -15.52 -4.90
CA ARG A 106 2.20 -16.57 -5.94
C ARG A 106 2.66 -16.00 -7.28
N ASN A 107 2.17 -14.82 -7.65
CA ASN A 107 2.56 -14.15 -8.87
C ASN A 107 4.04 -13.72 -8.83
N TYR A 108 4.50 -13.13 -7.73
CA TYR A 108 5.92 -12.80 -7.56
C TYR A 108 6.80 -14.04 -7.68
N HIS A 109 6.44 -15.10 -6.95
CA HIS A 109 7.15 -16.37 -7.03
C HIS A 109 7.19 -16.93 -8.45
N HIS A 110 6.06 -16.96 -9.14
CA HIS A 110 5.94 -17.43 -10.50
C HIS A 110 6.87 -16.66 -11.46
N TRP A 111 6.83 -15.34 -11.39
CA TRP A 111 7.67 -14.51 -12.25
C TRP A 111 9.17 -14.70 -11.96
N ILE A 112 9.56 -14.67 -10.69
CA ILE A 112 10.96 -14.87 -10.29
C ILE A 112 11.43 -16.26 -10.73
N ALA A 113 10.62 -17.30 -10.55
CA ALA A 113 10.95 -18.66 -10.94
C ALA A 113 11.13 -18.80 -12.46
N ALA A 114 10.30 -18.12 -13.25
CA ALA A 114 10.37 -18.13 -14.70
C ALA A 114 11.63 -17.43 -15.24
N HIS A 115 12.10 -16.36 -14.60
CA HIS A 115 13.21 -15.53 -15.09
C HIS A 115 14.56 -15.84 -14.42
N HIS A 116 14.55 -16.32 -13.16
CA HIS A 116 15.75 -16.48 -12.33
C HIS A 116 15.86 -17.86 -11.67
N GLY A 117 14.89 -18.75 -11.96
CA GLY A 117 14.85 -20.11 -11.42
C GLY A 117 14.15 -20.23 -10.07
N ARG A 118 13.64 -21.44 -9.81
CA ARG A 118 12.82 -21.73 -8.62
C ARG A 118 13.56 -21.48 -7.31
N ALA A 119 14.84 -21.86 -7.23
CA ALA A 119 15.64 -21.65 -6.01
C ALA A 119 15.77 -20.16 -5.64
N ALA A 120 15.91 -19.28 -6.65
CA ALA A 120 15.93 -17.83 -6.44
C ALA A 120 14.57 -17.31 -5.95
N ALA A 121 13.46 -17.82 -6.51
CA ALA A 121 12.11 -17.47 -6.08
C ALA A 121 11.84 -17.88 -4.63
N ASP A 122 12.13 -19.15 -4.30
CA ASP A 122 11.96 -19.66 -2.94
C ASP A 122 12.77 -18.85 -1.92
N LYS A 123 14.06 -18.60 -2.22
CA LYS A 123 14.92 -17.80 -1.37
C LYS A 123 14.41 -16.37 -1.15
N THR A 124 13.95 -15.70 -2.21
CA THR A 124 13.44 -14.32 -2.13
C THR A 124 12.21 -14.24 -1.22
N LEU A 125 11.28 -15.17 -1.34
CA LEU A 125 10.09 -15.18 -0.50
C LEU A 125 10.41 -15.53 0.96
N ILE A 126 11.24 -16.55 1.20
CA ILE A 126 11.62 -16.97 2.56
C ILE A 126 12.31 -15.83 3.30
N GLU A 127 13.23 -15.13 2.66
CA GLU A 127 13.92 -13.98 3.27
C GLU A 127 13.00 -12.78 3.51
N SER A 128 11.89 -12.69 2.78
CA SER A 128 10.82 -11.70 3.01
C SER A 128 9.77 -12.18 4.04
N GLY A 129 10.03 -13.31 4.73
CA GLY A 129 9.17 -13.84 5.78
C GLY A 129 7.94 -14.59 5.26
N VAL A 130 7.96 -15.11 4.03
CA VAL A 130 6.86 -15.88 3.44
C VAL A 130 7.37 -17.24 2.95
N ASP A 131 6.83 -18.31 3.51
CA ASP A 131 7.11 -19.68 3.04
C ASP A 131 6.30 -19.98 1.77
N PRO A 132 6.97 -20.21 0.61
CA PRO A 132 6.28 -20.46 -0.66
C PRO A 132 5.36 -21.67 -0.62
N SER A 133 5.68 -22.69 0.19
CA SER A 133 4.89 -23.92 0.31
C SER A 133 3.56 -23.74 1.05
N LEU A 134 3.43 -22.65 1.81
CA LEU A 134 2.27 -22.33 2.64
C LEU A 134 1.40 -21.22 2.06
N ILE A 135 1.66 -20.76 0.83
CA ILE A 135 0.90 -19.66 0.25
C ILE A 135 -0.46 -20.15 -0.26
N HIS A 136 -1.52 -19.65 0.37
CA HIS A 136 -2.89 -19.75 -0.12
C HIS A 136 -3.29 -18.46 -0.85
N ALA A 137 -3.77 -18.56 -2.10
CA ALA A 137 -4.10 -17.39 -2.94
C ALA A 137 -5.06 -16.42 -2.26
N ASP A 138 -6.09 -16.96 -1.58
CA ASP A 138 -7.11 -16.20 -0.87
C ASP A 138 -6.73 -15.87 0.59
N GLY A 139 -5.56 -16.31 1.06
CA GLY A 139 -5.04 -15.98 2.38
C GLY A 139 -4.64 -14.51 2.49
N TRP A 140 -4.63 -14.00 3.71
CA TRP A 140 -4.15 -12.66 4.01
C TRP A 140 -2.73 -12.73 4.58
N TYR A 141 -1.82 -11.94 4.02
CA TYR A 141 -0.40 -11.88 4.36
C TYR A 141 0.00 -10.44 4.69
N PRO A 142 1.02 -10.22 5.56
CA PRO A 142 1.48 -8.88 5.87
C PRO A 142 1.91 -8.14 4.61
N LEU A 143 1.38 -6.93 4.40
CA LEU A 143 1.79 -6.07 3.29
C LEU A 143 3.28 -5.78 3.32
N ARG A 144 3.87 -5.67 4.53
CA ARG A 144 5.31 -5.47 4.71
C ARG A 144 6.14 -6.54 4.00
N SER A 145 5.73 -7.80 4.09
CA SER A 145 6.42 -8.89 3.38
C SER A 145 6.34 -8.73 1.86
N ALA A 146 5.20 -8.24 1.33
CA ALA A 146 5.09 -7.96 -0.11
C ALA A 146 6.02 -6.82 -0.54
N LEU A 147 6.13 -5.75 0.26
CA LEU A 147 7.08 -4.66 -0.01
C LEU A 147 8.52 -5.17 0.03
N GLU A 148 8.85 -6.03 0.99
CA GLU A 148 10.17 -6.64 1.09
C GLU A 148 10.49 -7.49 -0.14
N VAL A 149 9.53 -8.31 -0.64
CA VAL A 149 9.73 -9.06 -1.89
C VAL A 149 10.05 -8.12 -3.06
N LEU A 150 9.30 -7.02 -3.21
CA LEU A 150 9.55 -6.06 -4.29
C LEU A 150 10.95 -5.42 -4.20
N GLU A 151 11.40 -5.04 -2.99
CA GLU A 151 12.74 -4.49 -2.77
C GLU A 151 13.82 -5.57 -3.02
N GLN A 152 13.59 -6.81 -2.60
CA GLN A 152 14.50 -7.94 -2.87
C GLN A 152 14.61 -8.24 -4.38
N VAL A 153 13.51 -8.13 -5.12
CA VAL A 153 13.52 -8.29 -6.60
C VAL A 153 14.42 -7.24 -7.23
N GLU A 154 14.27 -5.97 -6.82
CA GLU A 154 15.13 -4.90 -7.36
C GLU A 154 16.60 -5.07 -6.94
N THR A 155 16.86 -5.37 -5.66
CA THR A 155 18.23 -5.52 -5.14
C THR A 155 18.99 -6.68 -5.79
N ARG A 156 18.30 -7.79 -6.11
CA ARG A 156 18.93 -9.00 -6.63
C ARG A 156 19.00 -9.07 -8.14
N PHE A 157 17.99 -8.53 -8.81
CA PHE A 157 17.76 -8.75 -10.24
C PHE A 157 17.64 -7.44 -11.02
N GLY A 158 17.58 -6.31 -10.33
CA GLY A 158 17.49 -4.97 -10.91
C GLY A 158 18.81 -4.22 -10.94
N ASP A 159 18.71 -2.97 -11.33
CA ASP A 159 19.83 -2.04 -11.46
C ASP A 159 19.66 -0.76 -10.58
N GLY A 160 18.67 -0.78 -9.69
CA GLY A 160 18.32 0.34 -8.81
C GLY A 160 17.33 1.34 -9.42
N THR A 161 16.89 1.14 -10.66
CA THR A 161 15.88 2.01 -11.33
C THR A 161 14.44 1.59 -11.06
N TYR A 162 14.23 0.43 -10.46
CA TYR A 162 12.94 -0.24 -10.26
C TYR A 162 12.20 -0.64 -11.55
N GLU A 163 12.87 -0.61 -12.71
CA GLU A 163 12.29 -1.08 -13.97
C GLU A 163 12.07 -2.60 -13.95
N THR A 164 12.89 -3.35 -13.23
CA THR A 164 12.71 -4.80 -13.05
C THR A 164 11.40 -5.11 -12.31
N VAL A 165 11.12 -4.40 -11.22
CA VAL A 165 9.85 -4.51 -10.50
C VAL A 165 8.67 -4.10 -11.38
N ARG A 166 8.80 -2.99 -12.11
CA ARG A 166 7.77 -2.49 -13.04
C ARG A 166 7.47 -3.52 -14.13
N ARG A 167 8.51 -4.11 -14.74
CA ARG A 167 8.38 -5.17 -15.75
C ARG A 167 7.69 -6.41 -15.17
N MET A 168 8.11 -6.87 -14.00
CA MET A 168 7.48 -7.99 -13.30
C MET A 168 5.97 -7.78 -13.18
N MET A 169 5.57 -6.63 -12.66
CA MET A 169 4.16 -6.35 -12.43
C MET A 169 3.37 -6.16 -13.72
N ARG A 170 3.98 -5.63 -14.76
CA ARG A 170 3.37 -5.52 -16.09
C ARG A 170 3.10 -6.89 -16.70
N GLU A 171 4.06 -7.80 -16.65
CA GLU A 171 3.94 -9.14 -17.18
C GLU A 171 2.91 -9.97 -16.38
N GLU A 172 2.94 -9.88 -15.06
CA GLU A 172 1.96 -10.57 -14.21
C GLU A 172 0.53 -10.03 -14.40
N ALA A 173 0.35 -8.73 -14.60
CA ALA A 173 -0.96 -8.17 -14.88
C ALA A 173 -1.57 -8.69 -16.20
N ILE A 174 -0.74 -8.99 -17.22
CA ILE A 174 -1.18 -9.60 -18.46
C ILE A 174 -1.68 -11.02 -18.23
N ASN A 175 -1.08 -11.75 -17.29
CA ASN A 175 -1.41 -13.13 -16.97
C ASN A 175 -2.65 -13.27 -16.06
N PHE A 176 -3.21 -12.19 -15.58
CA PHE A 176 -4.44 -12.20 -14.76
C PHE A 176 -5.59 -12.91 -15.48
N SER A 177 -6.21 -13.81 -14.76
CA SER A 177 -7.18 -14.85 -15.10
C SER A 177 -8.02 -14.68 -16.38
N SER A 178 -8.35 -15.83 -17.01
CA SER A 178 -9.25 -15.98 -18.16
C SER A 178 -10.61 -15.27 -18.01
N LEU A 179 -11.13 -15.16 -16.79
CA LEU A 179 -12.38 -14.46 -16.49
C LEU A 179 -12.28 -12.95 -16.75
N ARG A 180 -11.15 -12.30 -16.35
CA ARG A 180 -10.94 -10.88 -16.64
C ARG A 180 -10.79 -10.63 -18.14
N ARG A 181 -10.16 -11.55 -18.87
CA ARG A 181 -10.09 -11.49 -20.34
C ARG A 181 -11.46 -11.61 -21.02
N PHE A 182 -12.38 -12.38 -20.43
CA PHE A 182 -13.76 -12.49 -20.94
C PHE A 182 -14.56 -11.22 -20.64
N LEU A 183 -14.51 -10.70 -19.42
CA LEU A 183 -15.20 -9.47 -19.02
C LEU A 183 -14.81 -8.26 -19.88
N LYS A 184 -13.59 -8.20 -20.35
CA LYS A 184 -13.05 -7.22 -21.28
C LYS A 184 -13.87 -7.08 -22.58
N ARG A 185 -14.45 -8.16 -23.07
CA ARG A 185 -15.23 -8.15 -24.33
C ARG A 185 -16.64 -7.61 -24.16
N VAL A 186 -17.11 -7.52 -22.93
CA VAL A 186 -18.52 -7.23 -22.61
C VAL A 186 -18.64 -5.88 -21.88
N ILE A 187 -17.63 -5.45 -21.12
CA ILE A 187 -17.69 -4.23 -20.31
C ILE A 187 -16.81 -3.15 -20.96
N PRO A 188 -17.35 -1.94 -21.21
CA PRO A 188 -16.57 -0.80 -21.72
C PRO A 188 -15.38 -0.46 -20.78
N PHE A 189 -14.26 -0.07 -21.35
CA PHE A 189 -13.04 0.22 -20.60
C PHE A 189 -13.22 1.25 -19.48
N PRO A 190 -13.90 2.40 -19.69
CA PRO A 190 -14.16 3.36 -18.62
C PRO A 190 -14.85 2.73 -17.40
N VAL A 191 -15.85 1.86 -17.64
CA VAL A 191 -16.57 1.16 -16.56
C VAL A 191 -15.65 0.19 -15.82
N LEU A 192 -14.73 -0.48 -16.50
CA LEU A 192 -13.72 -1.33 -15.84
C LEU A 192 -12.79 -0.51 -14.92
N LEU A 193 -12.45 0.72 -15.33
CA LEU A 193 -11.66 1.62 -14.50
C LEU A 193 -12.43 2.04 -13.24
N GLU A 194 -13.70 2.40 -13.37
CA GLU A 194 -14.59 2.77 -12.25
C GLU A 194 -14.80 1.60 -11.26
N LEU A 195 -14.69 0.35 -11.71
CA LEU A 195 -14.75 -0.84 -10.84
C LEU A 195 -13.44 -1.17 -10.12
N SER A 196 -12.34 -0.50 -10.46
CA SER A 196 -11.02 -0.77 -9.87
C SER A 196 -10.96 -0.56 -8.35
N PRO A 197 -11.67 0.41 -7.72
CA PRO A 197 -11.73 0.53 -6.27
C PRO A 197 -12.26 -0.74 -5.57
N ASN A 198 -13.27 -1.40 -6.16
CA ASN A 198 -13.81 -2.65 -5.63
C ASN A 198 -12.80 -3.80 -5.73
N SER A 199 -12.03 -3.83 -6.82
CA SER A 199 -10.95 -4.80 -6.99
C SER A 199 -9.83 -4.56 -5.97
N TYR A 200 -9.44 -3.29 -5.75
CA TYR A 200 -8.48 -2.91 -4.72
C TYR A 200 -8.90 -3.39 -3.33
N ALA A 201 -10.15 -3.14 -2.94
CA ALA A 201 -10.68 -3.53 -1.63
C ALA A 201 -10.74 -5.06 -1.40
N ARG A 202 -10.73 -5.87 -2.46
CA ARG A 202 -10.64 -7.33 -2.37
C ARG A 202 -9.21 -7.83 -2.16
N GLU A 203 -8.23 -7.11 -2.70
CA GLU A 203 -6.82 -7.48 -2.66
C GLU A 203 -6.08 -6.92 -1.44
N PHE A 204 -6.57 -5.79 -0.91
CA PHE A 204 -5.97 -5.06 0.21
C PHE A 204 -7.02 -4.74 1.27
N ASN A 205 -6.66 -4.93 2.53
CA ASN A 205 -7.54 -4.57 3.65
C ASN A 205 -7.26 -3.18 4.23
N HIS A 206 -6.39 -2.41 3.60
CA HIS A 206 -5.94 -1.09 4.05
C HIS A 206 -5.92 -0.11 2.88
N GLY A 207 -5.94 1.18 3.21
CA GLY A 207 -5.96 2.24 2.22
C GLY A 207 -7.28 2.26 1.42
N ARG A 208 -7.27 3.00 0.33
CA ARG A 208 -8.35 3.02 -0.66
C ARG A 208 -7.83 3.50 -2.01
N LEU A 209 -8.50 3.09 -3.04
CA LEU A 209 -8.31 3.58 -4.39
C LEU A 209 -9.51 4.45 -4.78
N GLU A 210 -9.25 5.63 -5.32
CA GLU A 210 -10.25 6.47 -5.99
C GLU A 210 -9.89 6.59 -7.46
N VAL A 211 -10.88 6.58 -8.32
CA VAL A 211 -10.71 6.68 -9.76
C VAL A 211 -11.68 7.72 -10.31
N ASP A 212 -11.15 8.72 -11.00
CA ASP A 212 -11.93 9.67 -11.78
C ASP A 212 -11.67 9.40 -13.26
N VAL A 213 -12.73 9.27 -14.04
CA VAL A 213 -12.69 9.05 -15.49
C VAL A 213 -13.30 10.25 -16.20
N GLU A 214 -12.54 10.83 -17.12
CA GLU A 214 -12.97 11.96 -17.94
C GLU A 214 -12.52 11.77 -19.40
N GLY A 215 -13.47 11.52 -20.29
CA GLY A 215 -13.18 11.24 -21.69
C GLY A 215 -12.26 10.03 -21.86
N HIS A 216 -11.08 10.25 -22.45
CA HIS A 216 -10.03 9.25 -22.66
C HIS A 216 -8.90 9.35 -21.62
N ARG A 217 -9.22 9.80 -20.44
CA ARG A 217 -8.29 9.96 -19.33
C ARG A 217 -8.89 9.42 -18.04
N ALA A 218 -8.05 8.75 -17.23
CA ALA A 218 -8.40 8.41 -15.86
C ALA A 218 -7.28 8.84 -14.90
N ILE A 219 -7.68 9.26 -13.69
CA ILE A 219 -6.77 9.54 -12.57
C ILE A 219 -7.06 8.54 -11.47
N PHE A 220 -6.06 7.71 -11.17
CA PHE A 220 -6.05 6.78 -10.05
C PHE A 220 -5.36 7.45 -8.87
N ARG A 221 -6.01 7.48 -7.69
CA ARG A 221 -5.46 8.00 -6.44
C ARG A 221 -5.40 6.88 -5.41
N ASN A 222 -4.21 6.36 -5.19
CA ASN A 222 -3.97 5.35 -4.17
C ASN A 222 -3.66 6.05 -2.84
N TYR A 223 -4.60 5.99 -1.90
CA TYR A 223 -4.42 6.45 -0.53
C TYR A 223 -3.84 5.32 0.32
N ASP A 224 -2.64 4.90 -0.05
CA ASP A 224 -1.91 3.81 0.56
C ASP A 224 -0.72 4.38 1.34
N TRP A 225 -0.81 4.29 2.65
CA TRP A 225 0.19 4.87 3.56
C TRP A 225 1.47 4.02 3.71
N MET A 226 1.47 2.77 3.27
CA MET A 226 2.66 1.94 3.17
C MET A 226 3.16 1.96 1.73
N SER A 227 4.00 2.92 1.39
CA SER A 227 4.56 3.06 0.05
C SER A 227 6.08 2.99 0.06
N SER A 228 6.65 2.51 -1.03
CA SER A 228 8.09 2.50 -1.31
C SER A 228 8.33 2.81 -2.79
N PRO A 229 9.58 3.12 -3.21
CA PRO A 229 9.90 3.26 -4.62
C PRO A 229 9.53 2.01 -5.44
N ALA A 230 9.82 0.80 -4.91
CA ALA A 230 9.44 -0.47 -5.54
C ALA A 230 7.92 -0.59 -5.71
N ARG A 231 7.13 -0.24 -4.67
CA ARG A 231 5.66 -0.25 -4.77
C ARG A 231 5.14 0.75 -5.79
N CYS A 232 5.76 1.91 -5.90
CA CYS A 232 5.42 2.89 -6.92
C CYS A 232 5.64 2.35 -8.34
N ALA A 233 6.75 1.67 -8.57
CA ALA A 233 7.06 1.01 -9.83
C ALA A 233 6.10 -0.17 -10.10
N ALA A 234 5.78 -0.94 -9.06
CA ALA A 234 4.81 -2.02 -9.16
C ALA A 234 3.43 -1.54 -9.64
N TRP A 235 2.91 -0.43 -9.09
CA TRP A 235 1.65 0.13 -9.56
C TRP A 235 1.72 0.61 -11.02
N LEU A 236 2.82 1.27 -11.44
CA LEU A 236 3.02 1.64 -12.84
C LEU A 236 2.94 0.41 -13.74
N GLY A 237 3.71 -0.64 -13.42
CA GLY A 237 3.69 -1.89 -14.18
C GLY A 237 2.31 -2.54 -14.22
N THR A 238 1.59 -2.56 -13.09
CA THR A 238 0.22 -3.12 -13.03
C THR A 238 -0.74 -2.38 -13.96
N TYR A 239 -0.72 -1.06 -13.99
CA TYR A 239 -1.61 -0.29 -14.86
C TYR A 239 -1.23 -0.45 -16.34
N GLU A 240 0.06 -0.46 -16.68
CA GLU A 240 0.56 -0.72 -18.03
C GLU A 240 0.18 -2.12 -18.52
N GLY A 241 0.40 -3.12 -17.69
CA GLY A 241 0.01 -4.49 -17.99
C GLY A 241 -1.49 -4.65 -18.16
N SER A 242 -2.28 -3.91 -17.39
CA SER A 242 -3.74 -3.88 -17.53
C SER A 242 -4.17 -3.30 -18.89
N LEU A 243 -3.55 -2.22 -19.36
CA LEU A 243 -3.78 -1.67 -20.70
C LEU A 243 -3.44 -2.71 -21.78
N THR A 244 -2.25 -3.31 -21.68
CA THR A 244 -1.80 -4.35 -22.62
C THR A 244 -2.74 -5.54 -22.64
N MET A 245 -3.12 -6.07 -21.47
CA MET A 245 -4.07 -7.17 -21.34
C MET A 245 -5.41 -6.84 -21.99
N LEU A 246 -5.85 -5.59 -21.88
CA LEU A 246 -7.09 -5.10 -22.45
C LEU A 246 -6.98 -4.74 -23.94
N GLY A 247 -5.78 -4.74 -24.52
CA GLY A 247 -5.54 -4.32 -25.91
C GLY A 247 -5.87 -2.84 -26.12
N ILE A 248 -5.72 -2.03 -25.09
CA ILE A 248 -5.93 -0.59 -25.13
C ILE A 248 -4.58 0.08 -25.38
N ALA A 249 -4.48 0.85 -26.46
CA ALA A 249 -3.35 1.72 -26.68
C ALA A 249 -3.43 2.91 -25.72
N GLY A 250 -2.41 3.12 -24.90
CA GLY A 250 -2.42 4.19 -23.91
C GLY A 250 -1.10 4.29 -23.16
N THR A 251 -1.02 5.31 -22.31
CA THR A 251 0.16 5.60 -21.49
C THR A 251 -0.23 5.74 -20.02
N VAL A 252 0.70 5.35 -19.15
CA VAL A 252 0.56 5.52 -17.70
C VAL A 252 1.65 6.44 -17.20
N THR A 253 1.27 7.49 -16.49
CA THR A 253 2.19 8.48 -15.92
C THR A 253 1.94 8.66 -14.43
N LYS A 254 3.00 8.60 -13.61
CA LYS A 254 2.89 8.93 -12.19
C LYS A 254 2.84 10.46 -12.01
N VAL A 255 1.73 10.96 -11.45
CA VAL A 255 1.47 12.41 -11.32
C VAL A 255 1.55 12.93 -9.88
N ALA A 256 1.48 12.05 -8.88
CA ALA A 256 1.63 12.40 -7.47
C ALA A 256 2.31 11.26 -6.71
N CYS A 257 3.00 11.57 -5.60
CA CYS A 257 3.71 10.56 -4.81
C CYS A 257 3.76 10.92 -3.33
N ILE A 258 3.23 10.04 -2.49
CA ILE A 258 3.26 10.20 -1.03
C ILE A 258 4.70 10.33 -0.49
N LEU A 259 5.69 9.69 -1.15
CA LEU A 259 7.11 9.79 -0.78
C LEU A 259 7.69 11.19 -1.05
N ARG A 260 7.02 12.02 -1.85
CA ARG A 260 7.36 13.42 -2.13
C ARG A 260 6.47 14.41 -1.37
N GLY A 261 5.67 13.92 -0.41
CA GLY A 261 4.78 14.74 0.39
C GLY A 261 3.39 14.99 -0.23
N ASP A 262 3.04 14.36 -1.34
CA ASP A 262 1.68 14.41 -1.87
C ASP A 262 0.72 13.59 -0.96
N PRO A 263 -0.59 13.90 -0.96
CA PRO A 263 -1.57 13.21 -0.10
C PRO A 263 -1.89 11.77 -0.55
N TYR A 264 -1.47 11.38 -1.74
CA TYR A 264 -1.69 10.06 -2.34
C TYR A 264 -0.61 9.76 -3.40
N CYS A 265 -0.50 8.51 -3.81
CA CYS A 265 0.20 8.15 -5.04
C CYS A 265 -0.79 8.23 -6.20
N GLY A 266 -0.57 9.16 -7.13
CA GLY A 266 -1.44 9.43 -8.28
C GLY A 266 -0.86 8.87 -9.56
N TYR A 267 -1.72 8.22 -10.37
CA TYR A 267 -1.37 7.71 -11.68
C TYR A 267 -2.41 8.17 -12.70
N ARG A 268 -1.94 8.76 -13.79
CA ARG A 268 -2.78 9.16 -14.92
C ARG A 268 -2.64 8.12 -16.02
N ILE A 269 -3.77 7.70 -16.53
CA ILE A 269 -3.89 6.81 -17.69
C ILE A 269 -4.55 7.63 -18.79
N ASP A 270 -3.90 7.77 -19.93
CA ASP A 270 -4.43 8.38 -21.16
C ASP A 270 -4.53 7.29 -22.23
N TRP A 271 -5.70 7.17 -22.96
CA TRP A 271 -5.95 6.18 -24.01
C TRP A 271 -6.78 6.69 -25.17
#